data_85499dfde11b0b9ddc89afb42228052c
#
_entry.id   85499dfde11b0b9ddc89afb42228052c
#
_cell.length_a   1.000
_cell.length_b   1.000
_cell.length_c   1.000
_cell.angle_alpha   90.00
_cell.angle_beta   90.00
_cell.angle_gamma   90.00
#
_symmetry.space_group_name_H-M   'P 1'
#
loop_
_entity.id
_entity.type
_entity.pdbx_description
1 polymer ?
#
loop_
_entity_poly.entity_id
_entity_poly.type
_entity_poly.pdbx_seq_one_letter_code
_entity_poly.pdbx_strand_id
1 'polypeptide(L)'
;MTRQEIVQALRCCADHSCSAKCPAFSAGLDCREEMHKEALALLERLTAENAALREKQRWIPVAERLPKPETDVLAVCNRNGYIFVIPAIYEDGKLLTQESAWNWSDIYCYGLYDEEADDYYIPEGWWENRQFNPDDVYNNPVDCAVTHWMPLPEAQEEGGT
;
A
#
# COMPACT_ATOMS: atom_id res chain seq x y z
N MET A 1 -0.85 -8.40 30.17
CA MET A 1 0.61 -8.12 30.02
C MET A 1 0.85 -7.35 28.72
N THR A 2 1.79 -6.43 28.71
CA THR A 2 2.25 -5.75 27.49
C THR A 2 3.10 -6.68 26.63
N ARG A 3 3.30 -6.34 25.35
CA ARG A 3 4.18 -7.11 24.44
C ARG A 3 5.59 -7.29 25.02
N GLN A 4 6.15 -6.25 25.63
CA GLN A 4 7.48 -6.29 26.24
C GLN A 4 7.52 -7.21 27.46
N GLU A 5 6.49 -7.19 28.31
CA GLU A 5 6.38 -8.08 29.47
C GLU A 5 6.24 -9.55 29.06
N ILE A 6 5.48 -9.85 28.00
CA ILE A 6 5.37 -11.22 27.45
C ILE A 6 6.72 -11.71 26.97
N VAL A 7 7.44 -10.90 26.17
CA VAL A 7 8.77 -11.26 25.66
C VAL A 7 9.77 -11.46 26.80
N GLN A 8 9.72 -10.62 27.84
CA GLN A 8 10.61 -10.75 28.99
C GLN A 8 10.29 -12.00 29.80
N ALA A 9 9.02 -12.33 29.99
CA ALA A 9 8.59 -13.54 30.68
C ALA A 9 9.04 -14.81 29.94
N LEU A 10 8.88 -14.82 28.58
CA LEU A 10 9.35 -15.93 27.75
C LEU A 10 10.86 -16.12 27.84
N ARG A 11 11.66 -15.04 27.85
CA ARG A 11 13.11 -15.12 28.04
C ARG A 11 13.48 -15.70 29.42
N CYS A 12 12.84 -15.23 30.49
CA CYS A 12 13.05 -15.78 31.83
C CYS A 12 12.77 -17.29 31.91
N CYS A 13 11.75 -17.77 31.18
CA CYS A 13 11.44 -19.19 31.09
C CYS A 13 12.47 -19.98 30.26
N ALA A 14 12.87 -19.43 29.12
CA ALA A 14 13.89 -20.08 28.27
C ALA A 14 15.25 -20.25 29.00
N ASP A 15 15.62 -19.24 29.77
CA ASP A 15 16.89 -19.24 30.54
C ASP A 15 16.79 -19.95 31.88
N HIS A 16 15.64 -20.58 32.20
CA HIS A 16 15.38 -21.19 33.52
C HIS A 16 15.60 -20.24 34.71
N SER A 17 15.47 -18.92 34.48
CA SER A 17 15.78 -17.87 35.47
C SER A 17 14.51 -17.33 36.13
N CYS A 18 13.66 -18.23 36.65
CA CYS A 18 12.47 -17.83 37.39
C CYS A 18 12.83 -17.05 38.65
N SER A 19 12.50 -15.77 38.69
CA SER A 19 12.78 -14.89 39.83
C SER A 19 11.69 -13.84 39.99
N ALA A 20 11.69 -13.14 41.11
CA ALA A 20 10.77 -12.02 41.38
C ALA A 20 10.86 -10.88 40.32
N LYS A 21 11.86 -10.88 39.45
CA LYS A 21 12.00 -9.93 38.33
C LYS A 21 11.23 -10.37 37.08
N CYS A 22 10.73 -11.61 37.04
CA CYS A 22 9.89 -12.08 35.94
C CYS A 22 8.48 -11.47 36.04
N PRO A 23 7.96 -10.79 35.01
CA PRO A 23 6.61 -10.18 35.06
C PRO A 23 5.50 -11.18 35.35
N ALA A 24 5.58 -12.42 34.86
CA ALA A 24 4.61 -13.46 35.10
C ALA A 24 4.65 -14.03 36.53
N PHE A 25 5.83 -14.07 37.15
CA PHE A 25 6.00 -14.51 38.55
C PHE A 25 5.38 -13.53 39.54
N SER A 26 5.55 -12.22 39.31
CA SER A 26 5.00 -11.18 40.17
C SER A 26 3.46 -11.09 40.11
N ALA A 27 2.84 -11.61 39.07
CA ALA A 27 1.38 -11.64 38.91
C ALA A 27 0.69 -12.78 39.72
N GLY A 28 1.45 -13.69 40.35
CA GLY A 28 0.90 -14.78 41.17
C GLY A 28 0.10 -15.85 40.41
N LEU A 29 0.27 -15.89 39.10
CA LEU A 29 -0.42 -16.79 38.17
C LEU A 29 0.35 -18.12 38.03
N ASP A 30 -0.35 -19.18 37.59
CA ASP A 30 0.35 -20.35 37.06
C ASP A 30 1.14 -19.91 35.81
N CYS A 31 2.35 -19.47 36.10
CA CYS A 31 3.23 -18.70 35.19
C CYS A 31 3.35 -19.32 33.79
N ARG A 32 3.28 -20.64 33.72
CA ARG A 32 3.49 -21.37 32.47
C ARG A 32 2.25 -21.33 31.56
N GLU A 33 1.08 -21.58 32.13
CA GLU A 33 -0.17 -21.66 31.36
C GLU A 33 -0.61 -20.29 30.84
N GLU A 34 -0.61 -19.28 31.72
CA GLU A 34 -1.03 -17.93 31.34
C GLU A 34 -0.07 -17.28 30.36
N MET A 35 1.23 -17.46 30.54
CA MET A 35 2.25 -16.98 29.60
C MET A 35 2.11 -17.64 28.22
N HIS A 36 1.80 -18.94 28.15
CA HIS A 36 1.58 -19.60 26.87
C HIS A 36 0.33 -19.08 26.16
N LYS A 37 -0.77 -18.84 26.87
CA LYS A 37 -1.99 -18.25 26.32
C LYS A 37 -1.73 -16.85 25.74
N GLU A 38 -1.07 -15.99 26.49
CA GLU A 38 -0.73 -14.64 26.03
C GLU A 38 0.26 -14.62 24.86
N ALA A 39 1.25 -15.53 24.89
CA ALA A 39 2.20 -15.68 23.79
C ALA A 39 1.50 -16.17 22.51
N LEU A 40 0.58 -17.12 22.62
CA LEU A 40 -0.20 -17.62 21.50
C LEU A 40 -1.07 -16.50 20.91
N ALA A 41 -1.82 -15.79 21.75
CA ALA A 41 -2.64 -14.67 21.30
C ALA A 41 -1.83 -13.56 20.62
N LEU A 42 -0.62 -13.28 21.12
CA LEU A 42 0.30 -12.32 20.48
C LEU A 42 0.79 -12.82 19.11
N LEU A 43 1.14 -14.09 19.01
CA LEU A 43 1.55 -14.70 17.74
C LEU A 43 0.44 -14.71 16.71
N GLU A 44 -0.78 -15.05 17.09
CA GLU A 44 -1.96 -15.01 16.23
C GLU A 44 -2.23 -13.60 15.72
N ARG A 45 -2.18 -12.59 16.60
CA ARG A 45 -2.34 -11.19 16.21
C ARG A 45 -1.24 -10.74 15.25
N LEU A 46 0.03 -11.01 15.57
CA LEU A 46 1.15 -10.63 14.70
C LEU A 46 1.09 -11.34 13.33
N THR A 47 0.62 -12.59 13.32
CA THR A 47 0.44 -13.34 12.08
C THR A 47 -0.66 -12.71 11.22
N ALA A 48 -1.77 -12.32 11.83
CA ALA A 48 -2.86 -11.63 11.14
C ALA A 48 -2.44 -10.25 10.62
N GLU A 49 -1.72 -9.46 11.44
CA GLU A 49 -1.17 -8.17 11.03
C GLU A 49 -0.19 -8.32 9.86
N ASN A 50 0.72 -9.30 9.90
CA ASN A 50 1.64 -9.59 8.81
C ASN A 50 0.92 -10.02 7.53
N ALA A 51 -0.11 -10.85 7.64
CA ALA A 51 -0.91 -11.26 6.49
C ALA A 51 -1.63 -10.06 5.86
N ALA A 52 -2.22 -9.18 6.67
CA ALA A 52 -2.87 -7.96 6.21
C ALA A 52 -1.88 -6.99 5.52
N LEU A 53 -0.67 -6.82 6.09
CA LEU A 53 0.38 -5.99 5.48
C LEU A 53 0.86 -6.57 4.15
N ARG A 54 1.05 -7.88 4.06
CA ARG A 54 1.44 -8.55 2.81
C ARG A 54 0.37 -8.42 1.74
N GLU A 55 -0.91 -8.50 2.11
CA GLU A 55 -2.02 -8.31 1.17
C GLU A 55 -2.09 -6.86 0.66
N LYS A 56 -1.85 -5.86 1.52
CA LYS A 56 -1.75 -4.45 1.12
C LYS A 56 -0.59 -4.19 0.15
N GLN A 57 0.50 -4.95 0.24
CA GLN A 57 1.70 -4.81 -0.59
C GLN A 57 1.78 -5.86 -1.71
N ARG A 58 0.71 -6.59 -1.96
CA ARG A 58 0.66 -7.59 -3.02
C ARG A 58 0.55 -6.92 -4.39
N TRP A 59 1.35 -7.38 -5.33
CA TRP A 59 1.13 -7.09 -6.73
C TRP A 59 -0.16 -7.75 -7.22
N ILE A 60 -1.08 -6.95 -7.72
CA ILE A 60 -2.40 -7.39 -8.19
C ILE A 60 -2.33 -7.52 -9.71
N PRO A 61 -2.57 -8.70 -10.29
CA PRO A 61 -2.67 -8.84 -11.73
C PRO A 61 -3.79 -7.97 -12.30
N VAL A 62 -3.54 -7.27 -13.41
CA VAL A 62 -4.57 -6.47 -14.10
C VAL A 62 -5.78 -7.33 -14.51
N ALA A 63 -5.53 -8.60 -14.84
CA ALA A 63 -6.60 -9.57 -15.16
C ALA A 63 -7.48 -9.94 -13.96
N GLU A 64 -7.01 -9.75 -12.72
CA GLU A 64 -7.80 -9.98 -11.50
C GLU A 64 -8.74 -8.82 -11.23
N ARG A 65 -8.20 -7.61 -11.22
CA ARG A 65 -8.97 -6.35 -11.08
C ARG A 65 -8.11 -5.15 -11.46
N LEU A 66 -8.78 -4.08 -11.84
CA LEU A 66 -8.19 -2.76 -12.06
C LEU A 66 -8.24 -1.93 -10.77
N PRO A 67 -7.37 -0.94 -10.58
CA PRO A 67 -7.53 0.04 -9.51
C PRO A 67 -8.78 0.88 -9.76
N LYS A 68 -9.23 1.58 -8.74
CA LYS A 68 -10.27 2.61 -8.93
C LYS A 68 -9.67 3.79 -9.70
N PRO A 69 -10.45 4.46 -10.56
CA PRO A 69 -10.03 5.72 -11.15
C PRO A 69 -9.50 6.70 -10.10
N GLU A 70 -8.64 7.60 -10.49
CA GLU A 70 -8.02 8.61 -9.62
C GLU A 70 -7.20 8.03 -8.43
N THR A 71 -6.78 6.78 -8.54
CA THR A 71 -5.97 6.16 -7.49
C THR A 71 -4.53 6.00 -7.96
N ASP A 72 -3.61 6.73 -7.31
CA ASP A 72 -2.18 6.57 -7.55
C ASP A 72 -1.71 5.17 -7.15
N VAL A 73 -1.03 4.51 -8.07
CA VAL A 73 -0.52 3.15 -7.89
C VAL A 73 0.89 3.01 -8.45
N LEU A 74 1.59 1.95 -8.05
CA LEU A 74 2.74 1.46 -8.79
C LEU A 74 2.25 0.44 -9.82
N ALA A 75 2.63 0.63 -11.08
CA ALA A 75 2.30 -0.27 -12.19
C ALA A 75 3.54 -0.98 -12.73
N VAL A 76 3.42 -2.29 -12.96
CA VAL A 76 4.45 -3.11 -13.59
C VAL A 76 4.22 -3.12 -15.09
N CYS A 77 5.15 -2.55 -15.82
CA CYS A 77 5.14 -2.45 -17.27
C CYS A 77 6.05 -3.50 -17.89
N ASN A 78 5.60 -4.07 -19.01
CA ASN A 78 6.40 -4.98 -19.82
C ASN A 78 6.50 -4.43 -21.25
N ARG A 79 7.70 -3.98 -21.62
CA ARG A 79 8.02 -3.53 -22.98
C ARG A 79 8.94 -4.56 -23.63
N ASN A 80 8.37 -5.45 -24.42
CA ASN A 80 9.10 -6.49 -25.15
C ASN A 80 10.05 -7.34 -24.27
N GLY A 81 9.60 -7.72 -23.08
CA GLY A 81 10.39 -8.49 -22.13
C GLY A 81 11.21 -7.67 -21.13
N TYR A 82 11.35 -6.36 -21.35
CA TYR A 82 11.92 -5.45 -20.36
C TYR A 82 10.85 -5.05 -19.35
N ILE A 83 11.05 -5.40 -18.07
CA ILE A 83 10.11 -5.15 -16.98
C ILE A 83 10.61 -3.98 -16.15
N PHE A 84 9.72 -3.03 -15.89
CA PHE A 84 9.98 -1.86 -15.05
C PHE A 84 8.73 -1.42 -14.31
N VAL A 85 8.89 -0.58 -13.29
CA VAL A 85 7.79 -0.08 -12.44
C VAL A 85 7.71 1.43 -12.58
N ILE A 86 6.48 1.93 -12.72
CA ILE A 86 6.19 3.36 -12.79
C ILE A 86 5.05 3.74 -11.84
N PRO A 87 5.03 4.97 -11.32
CA PRO A 87 3.82 5.56 -10.76
C PRO A 87 2.80 5.78 -11.89
N ALA A 88 1.56 5.38 -11.68
CA ALA A 88 0.52 5.50 -12.68
C ALA A 88 -0.87 5.59 -12.03
N ILE A 89 -1.86 6.01 -12.81
CA ILE A 89 -3.29 5.83 -12.53
C ILE A 89 -3.93 5.04 -13.66
N TYR A 90 -5.09 4.47 -13.38
CA TYR A 90 -5.98 3.91 -14.39
C TYR A 90 -7.26 4.73 -14.42
N GLU A 91 -7.68 5.16 -15.61
CA GLU A 91 -8.94 5.85 -15.84
C GLU A 91 -9.92 5.00 -16.62
N ASP A 92 -11.22 5.13 -16.31
CA ASP A 92 -12.29 4.32 -16.93
C ASP A 92 -13.02 5.02 -18.07
N GLY A 93 -12.53 6.17 -18.50
CA GLY A 93 -13.10 6.94 -19.63
C GLY A 93 -14.32 7.78 -19.28
N LYS A 94 -14.66 7.97 -18.01
CA LYS A 94 -15.88 8.67 -17.60
C LYS A 94 -15.65 9.98 -16.85
N LEU A 95 -14.41 10.26 -16.47
CA LEU A 95 -14.05 11.43 -15.70
C LEU A 95 -13.68 12.60 -16.61
N LEU A 96 -14.21 13.78 -16.31
CA LEU A 96 -13.81 15.05 -16.93
C LEU A 96 -12.51 15.56 -16.27
N THR A 97 -11.71 16.30 -17.03
CA THR A 97 -10.41 16.78 -16.50
C THR A 97 -10.56 17.72 -15.30
N GLN A 98 -11.63 18.54 -15.27
CA GLN A 98 -11.93 19.42 -14.14
C GLN A 98 -12.30 18.68 -12.85
N GLU A 99 -12.65 17.40 -12.92
CA GLU A 99 -13.01 16.55 -11.78
C GLU A 99 -11.81 15.75 -11.27
N SER A 100 -10.72 15.68 -12.06
CA SER A 100 -9.51 14.93 -11.72
C SER A 100 -8.64 15.68 -10.73
N ALA A 101 -7.97 14.94 -9.84
CA ALA A 101 -6.94 15.46 -8.97
C ALA A 101 -5.62 15.78 -9.71
N TRP A 102 -5.44 15.21 -10.90
CA TRP A 102 -4.28 15.47 -11.74
C TRP A 102 -4.48 16.69 -12.64
N ASN A 103 -3.37 17.35 -12.98
CA ASN A 103 -3.38 18.41 -14.00
C ASN A 103 -3.25 17.78 -15.40
N TRP A 104 -4.22 18.01 -16.25
CA TRP A 104 -4.33 17.42 -17.59
C TRP A 104 -4.08 18.47 -18.70
N SER A 105 -3.00 19.22 -18.60
CA SER A 105 -2.71 20.32 -19.53
C SER A 105 -2.66 19.93 -21.01
N ASP A 106 -2.28 18.68 -21.33
CA ASP A 106 -2.13 18.20 -22.70
C ASP A 106 -3.25 17.26 -23.17
N ILE A 107 -4.37 17.20 -22.41
CA ILE A 107 -5.48 16.26 -22.66
C ILE A 107 -6.11 16.44 -24.05
N TYR A 108 -6.08 17.64 -24.61
CA TYR A 108 -6.61 17.94 -25.95
C TYR A 108 -6.02 17.05 -27.06
N CYS A 109 -4.85 16.44 -26.82
CA CYS A 109 -4.23 15.48 -27.74
C CYS A 109 -4.88 14.10 -27.69
N TYR A 110 -5.54 13.75 -26.61
CA TYR A 110 -5.98 12.38 -26.32
C TYR A 110 -7.46 12.29 -25.95
N GLY A 111 -7.99 13.32 -25.29
CA GLY A 111 -9.32 13.33 -24.70
C GLY A 111 -10.45 13.49 -25.71
N LEU A 112 -11.64 13.08 -25.32
CA LEU A 112 -12.87 13.33 -26.05
C LEU A 112 -13.49 14.61 -25.49
N TYR A 113 -13.60 15.66 -26.33
CA TYR A 113 -14.19 16.93 -25.94
C TYR A 113 -15.70 16.81 -25.73
N ASP A 114 -16.19 17.34 -24.63
CA ASP A 114 -17.60 17.48 -24.30
C ASP A 114 -18.02 18.96 -24.45
N GLU A 115 -18.91 19.23 -25.39
CA GLU A 115 -19.38 20.60 -25.68
C GLU A 115 -20.26 21.19 -24.56
N GLU A 116 -20.97 20.35 -23.78
CA GLU A 116 -21.83 20.80 -22.70
C GLU A 116 -21.02 21.19 -21.45
N ALA A 117 -20.00 20.42 -21.15
CA ALA A 117 -19.09 20.68 -20.02
C ALA A 117 -17.98 21.68 -20.36
N ASP A 118 -17.74 21.97 -21.64
CA ASP A 118 -16.58 22.73 -22.16
C ASP A 118 -15.25 22.15 -21.64
N ASP A 119 -15.13 20.80 -21.64
CA ASP A 119 -14.01 20.07 -21.07
C ASP A 119 -13.79 18.74 -21.80
N TYR A 120 -12.76 17.99 -21.41
CA TYR A 120 -12.40 16.71 -22.03
C TYR A 120 -12.62 15.55 -21.06
N TYR A 121 -13.20 14.45 -21.57
CA TYR A 121 -13.11 13.16 -20.89
C TYR A 121 -11.70 12.59 -21.00
N ILE A 122 -11.18 12.12 -19.86
CA ILE A 122 -9.91 11.39 -19.81
C ILE A 122 -10.15 10.00 -20.40
N PRO A 123 -9.44 9.58 -21.46
CA PRO A 123 -9.66 8.27 -22.07
C PRO A 123 -9.38 7.12 -21.12
N GLU A 124 -10.12 6.03 -21.32
CA GLU A 124 -9.86 4.78 -20.60
C GLU A 124 -8.44 4.30 -20.89
N GLY A 125 -7.72 3.95 -19.80
CA GLY A 125 -6.38 3.41 -19.91
C GLY A 125 -5.49 3.73 -18.73
N TRP A 126 -4.23 3.33 -18.87
CA TRP A 126 -3.19 3.62 -17.90
C TRP A 126 -2.46 4.90 -18.28
N TRP A 127 -2.26 5.76 -17.29
CA TRP A 127 -1.62 7.05 -17.45
C TRP A 127 -0.46 7.19 -16.48
N GLU A 128 0.68 7.70 -16.97
CA GLU A 128 1.82 8.07 -16.14
C GLU A 128 1.87 9.58 -15.95
N ASN A 129 2.24 9.99 -14.74
CA ASN A 129 2.53 11.38 -14.42
C ASN A 129 4.03 11.54 -14.28
N ARG A 130 4.60 12.45 -15.07
CA ARG A 130 6.01 12.84 -14.99
C ARG A 130 6.10 14.29 -14.57
N GLN A 131 6.57 14.52 -13.37
CA GLN A 131 6.85 15.85 -12.86
C GLN A 131 8.35 16.07 -12.81
N PHE A 132 8.85 16.99 -13.64
CA PHE A 132 10.27 17.36 -13.67
C PHE A 132 10.56 18.53 -12.72
N ASN A 133 9.63 19.45 -12.59
CA ASN A 133 9.61 20.55 -11.64
C ASN A 133 8.15 20.96 -11.40
N PRO A 134 7.85 21.91 -10.46
CA PRO A 134 6.46 22.28 -10.17
C PRO A 134 5.63 22.76 -11.36
N ASP A 135 6.29 23.31 -12.39
CA ASP A 135 5.64 23.91 -13.56
C ASP A 135 5.61 22.96 -14.77
N ASP A 136 6.39 21.86 -14.74
CA ASP A 136 6.53 20.89 -15.83
C ASP A 136 5.92 19.55 -15.41
N VAL A 137 4.62 19.41 -15.60
CA VAL A 137 3.86 18.17 -15.36
C VAL A 137 3.33 17.66 -16.69
N TYR A 138 3.63 16.41 -17.01
CA TYR A 138 3.17 15.75 -18.24
C TYR A 138 2.43 14.46 -17.89
N ASN A 139 1.22 14.35 -18.40
CA ASN A 139 0.42 13.13 -18.32
C ASN A 139 0.46 12.44 -19.67
N ASN A 140 0.99 11.22 -19.71
CA ASN A 140 1.10 10.46 -20.94
C ASN A 140 0.41 9.12 -20.81
N PRO A 141 -0.23 8.63 -21.87
CA PRO A 141 -0.69 7.25 -21.89
C PRO A 141 0.50 6.31 -21.77
N VAL A 142 0.34 5.28 -20.97
CA VAL A 142 1.36 4.24 -20.82
C VAL A 142 1.42 3.39 -22.08
N ASP A 143 2.51 3.45 -22.80
CA ASP A 143 2.71 2.83 -24.13
C ASP A 143 3.17 1.35 -24.09
N CYS A 144 3.06 0.71 -22.93
CA CYS A 144 3.46 -0.67 -22.71
C CYS A 144 2.38 -1.47 -21.98
N ALA A 145 2.46 -2.79 -22.07
CA ALA A 145 1.52 -3.66 -21.37
C ALA A 145 1.73 -3.58 -19.84
N VAL A 146 0.74 -3.03 -19.13
CA VAL A 146 0.67 -3.11 -17.68
C VAL A 146 0.18 -4.50 -17.29
N THR A 147 0.95 -5.21 -16.48
CA THR A 147 0.65 -6.59 -16.08
C THR A 147 0.13 -6.71 -14.66
N HIS A 148 0.66 -5.89 -13.75
CA HIS A 148 0.31 -5.87 -12.34
C HIS A 148 0.33 -4.44 -11.82
N TRP A 149 -0.34 -4.23 -10.70
CA TRP A 149 -0.32 -2.98 -9.97
C TRP A 149 -0.37 -3.22 -8.46
N MET A 150 0.01 -2.22 -7.67
CA MET A 150 -0.19 -2.19 -6.22
C MET A 150 -0.43 -0.75 -5.77
N PRO A 151 -1.20 -0.53 -4.68
CA PRO A 151 -1.32 0.79 -4.08
C PRO A 151 0.05 1.37 -3.72
N LEU A 152 0.19 2.69 -3.76
CA LEU A 152 1.40 3.33 -3.25
C LEU A 152 1.58 2.98 -1.75
N PRO A 153 2.81 2.69 -1.31
CA PRO A 153 3.10 2.59 0.11
C PRO A 153 2.73 3.90 0.82
N GLU A 154 2.07 3.79 1.97
CA GLU A 154 1.82 4.96 2.81
C GLU A 154 3.16 5.61 3.20
N ALA A 155 3.30 6.91 2.97
CA ALA A 155 4.46 7.65 3.44
C ALA A 155 4.53 7.52 4.98
N GLN A 156 5.67 7.08 5.49
CA GLN A 156 5.90 7.13 6.94
C GLN A 156 6.05 8.59 7.32
N GLU A 157 5.09 9.13 8.06
CA GLU A 157 5.32 10.40 8.74
C GLU A 157 6.49 10.16 9.72
N GLU A 158 7.65 10.75 9.43
CA GLU A 158 8.72 10.79 10.40
C GLU A 158 8.16 11.55 11.62
N GLY A 159 7.97 10.80 12.72
CA GLY A 159 7.47 11.35 13.96
C GLY A 159 8.35 12.53 14.35
N GLY A 160 7.78 13.72 14.31
CA GLY A 160 8.46 14.95 14.69
C GLY A 160 9.04 14.80 16.09
N THR A 161 10.33 14.96 16.20
CA THR A 161 11.08 15.13 17.47
C THR A 161 10.68 16.41 18.15
#